data_5e5627fe852f8b2ea0505f3b793a7193
#
_entry.id   5e5627fe852f8b2ea0505f3b793a7193
#
_cell.length_a   1.000
_cell.length_b   1.000
_cell.length_c   1.000
_cell.angle_alpha   90.00
_cell.angle_beta   90.00
_cell.angle_gamma   90.00
#
_symmetry.space_group_name_H-M   'P 1'
#
loop_
_entity.id
_entity.type
_entity.pdbx_description
1 polymer ?
#
loop_
_entity_poly.entity_id
_entity_poly.type
_entity_poly.pdbx_seq_one_letter_code
_entity_poly.pdbx_strand_id
1 'polypeptide(L)'
;MQYNKKFQLKKYNSFGIKAIAKEIWFPYTLKELQETAIKLKKKKFFILAGGTNVLLSPYIDRVICLNQMPKYLRLGLKTGVIVSANYSLTSLILKTIEADITGLEGLYGIPGTIGGAILGNAGSGNYTISDYLLSVTTIDYNGILHFYSKESLQFGRRYSILQDKKEIIIEAKFNFKTGIINQYKLNQVKKYRKNFPKGYNAGGIFKNWYALKPYEKELRNIKSKNLKISKQLNVVINNGKATSKEVLNFINKIKKIVKEPLFLEIKIIG
;
A
#
# COMPACT_ATOMS: atom_id res chain seq x y z
N MET A 1 0.88 -15.50 19.12
CA MET A 1 1.13 -14.04 18.94
C MET A 1 2.51 -13.66 19.44
N GLN A 2 3.31 -12.99 18.63
CA GLN A 2 4.57 -12.38 19.05
C GLN A 2 4.36 -10.92 19.42
N TYR A 3 4.95 -10.49 20.54
CA TYR A 3 4.93 -9.11 21.03
C TYR A 3 6.36 -8.62 21.33
N ASN A 4 6.68 -7.40 20.89
CA ASN A 4 7.99 -6.82 21.13
C ASN A 4 7.87 -5.33 21.54
N LYS A 5 8.86 -4.87 22.32
CA LYS A 5 9.08 -3.45 22.63
C LYS A 5 10.30 -2.92 21.88
N LYS A 6 10.31 -1.60 21.57
CA LYS A 6 11.41 -0.89 20.89
C LYS A 6 11.86 -1.57 19.58
N PHE A 7 10.89 -2.01 18.76
CA PHE A 7 11.13 -2.81 17.57
C PHE A 7 11.52 -1.94 16.36
N GLN A 8 12.56 -2.35 15.64
CA GLN A 8 13.08 -1.63 14.47
C GLN A 8 12.23 -1.87 13.23
N LEU A 9 11.70 -0.80 12.63
CA LEU A 9 10.81 -0.86 11.48
C LEU A 9 11.47 -0.57 10.12
N LYS A 10 12.80 -0.38 10.05
CA LYS A 10 13.49 -0.05 8.80
C LYS A 10 13.23 -1.08 7.69
N LYS A 11 13.23 -2.37 8.02
CA LYS A 11 12.97 -3.47 7.07
C LYS A 11 11.48 -3.66 6.74
N TYR A 12 10.60 -2.94 7.42
CA TYR A 12 9.14 -3.03 7.29
C TYR A 12 8.53 -1.85 6.53
N ASN A 13 9.35 -0.99 5.93
CA ASN A 13 8.88 0.05 5.02
C ASN A 13 9.81 0.18 3.82
N SER A 14 9.22 0.30 2.64
CA SER A 14 9.96 0.37 1.38
C SER A 14 10.75 1.67 1.21
N PHE A 15 10.40 2.72 1.95
CA PHE A 15 11.14 3.98 1.95
C PHE A 15 12.47 3.89 2.72
N GLY A 16 12.69 2.80 3.47
CA GLY A 16 13.94 2.55 4.19
C GLY A 16 14.19 3.51 5.36
N ILE A 17 13.15 4.14 5.87
CA ILE A 17 13.23 5.06 7.02
C ILE A 17 13.49 4.28 8.30
N LYS A 18 14.47 4.73 9.08
CA LYS A 18 14.69 4.22 10.43
C LYS A 18 13.56 4.73 11.33
N ALA A 19 12.78 3.81 11.86
CA ALA A 19 11.70 4.07 12.80
C ALA A 19 11.65 2.98 13.86
N ILE A 20 11.13 3.30 15.04
CA ILE A 20 10.99 2.39 16.17
C ILE A 20 9.51 2.33 16.57
N ALA A 21 8.93 1.13 16.58
CA ALA A 21 7.68 0.89 17.28
C ALA A 21 7.98 0.74 18.76
N LYS A 22 7.34 1.54 19.63
CA LYS A 22 7.47 1.35 21.08
C LYS A 22 6.91 -0.01 21.49
N GLU A 23 5.79 -0.39 20.86
CA GLU A 23 5.14 -1.69 21.03
C GLU A 23 4.69 -2.21 19.66
N ILE A 24 4.91 -3.49 19.38
CA ILE A 24 4.44 -4.15 18.16
C ILE A 24 3.91 -5.55 18.44
N TRP A 25 2.79 -5.89 17.79
CA TRP A 25 2.14 -7.20 17.83
C TRP A 25 2.16 -7.83 16.44
N PHE A 26 2.47 -9.12 16.42
CA PHE A 26 2.41 -9.99 15.24
C PHE A 26 1.41 -11.12 15.54
N PRO A 27 0.12 -10.95 15.25
CA PRO A 27 -0.84 -12.02 15.37
C PRO A 27 -0.57 -13.13 14.36
N TYR A 28 -0.76 -14.39 14.77
CA TYR A 28 -0.66 -15.58 13.91
C TYR A 28 -2.04 -16.08 13.49
N THR A 29 -3.10 -15.74 14.23
CA THR A 29 -4.46 -16.19 13.99
C THR A 29 -5.44 -15.03 13.98
N LEU A 30 -6.63 -15.26 13.41
CA LEU A 30 -7.72 -14.26 13.46
C LEU A 30 -8.12 -13.96 14.91
N LYS A 31 -8.20 -14.99 15.77
CA LYS A 31 -8.52 -14.81 17.19
C LYS A 31 -7.51 -13.89 17.89
N GLU A 32 -6.22 -14.11 17.68
CA GLU A 32 -5.16 -13.25 18.25
C GLU A 32 -5.23 -11.80 17.71
N LEU A 33 -5.61 -11.61 16.43
CA LEU A 33 -5.85 -10.28 15.87
C LEU A 33 -7.04 -9.61 16.54
N GLN A 34 -8.15 -10.34 16.76
CA GLN A 34 -9.35 -9.86 17.45
C GLN A 34 -9.01 -9.40 18.88
N GLU A 35 -8.35 -10.24 19.65
CA GLU A 35 -7.94 -9.95 21.03
C GLU A 35 -7.01 -8.72 21.08
N THR A 36 -6.09 -8.60 20.11
CA THR A 36 -5.19 -7.44 20.02
C THR A 36 -5.94 -6.14 19.67
N ALA A 37 -6.88 -6.20 18.72
CA ALA A 37 -7.70 -5.06 18.34
C ALA A 37 -8.55 -4.56 19.52
N ILE A 38 -9.21 -5.47 20.25
CA ILE A 38 -9.99 -5.18 21.45
C ILE A 38 -9.11 -4.55 22.54
N LYS A 39 -7.94 -5.12 22.81
CA LYS A 39 -6.96 -4.60 23.78
C LYS A 39 -6.53 -3.18 23.46
N LEU A 40 -6.43 -2.83 22.19
CA LEU A 40 -5.93 -1.53 21.72
C LEU A 40 -7.03 -0.54 21.31
N LYS A 41 -8.33 -0.90 21.36
CA LYS A 41 -9.43 -0.09 20.84
C LYS A 41 -9.51 1.36 21.33
N LYS A 42 -9.07 1.60 22.57
CA LYS A 42 -9.01 2.95 23.17
C LYS A 42 -7.66 3.65 22.99
N LYS A 43 -6.72 3.03 22.28
CA LYS A 43 -5.36 3.53 22.07
C LYS A 43 -5.11 3.82 20.60
N LYS A 44 -4.28 4.82 20.31
CA LYS A 44 -3.81 5.05 18.95
C LYS A 44 -2.83 3.93 18.57
N PHE A 45 -3.10 3.23 17.48
CA PHE A 45 -2.22 2.24 16.89
C PHE A 45 -2.29 2.29 15.37
N PHE A 46 -1.32 1.67 14.72
CA PHE A 46 -1.22 1.62 13.27
C PHE A 46 -1.18 0.16 12.78
N ILE A 47 -1.90 -0.11 11.68
CA ILE A 47 -1.84 -1.42 11.00
C ILE A 47 -0.76 -1.37 9.93
N LEU A 48 0.28 -2.17 10.11
CA LEU A 48 1.37 -2.29 9.16
C LEU A 48 1.16 -3.53 8.28
N ALA A 49 0.92 -3.29 7.01
CA ALA A 49 0.87 -4.30 5.97
C ALA A 49 2.23 -4.37 5.23
N GLY A 50 2.25 -4.20 3.90
CA GLY A 50 3.50 -4.23 3.13
C GLY A 50 4.44 -3.03 3.33
N GLY A 51 4.00 -1.96 3.99
CA GLY A 51 4.81 -0.76 4.24
C GLY A 51 5.29 -0.02 2.99
N THR A 52 4.58 -0.17 1.86
CA THR A 52 5.03 0.31 0.55
C THR A 52 4.52 1.70 0.17
N ASN A 53 3.61 2.26 0.97
CA ASN A 53 3.05 3.61 0.76
C ASN A 53 2.98 4.40 2.08
N VAL A 54 4.04 4.33 2.90
CA VAL A 54 4.09 4.98 4.21
C VAL A 54 5.39 5.74 4.42
N LEU A 55 5.29 6.87 5.09
CA LEU A 55 6.40 7.58 5.71
C LEU A 55 6.25 7.45 7.23
N LEU A 56 7.13 6.70 7.84
CA LEU A 56 7.10 6.43 9.28
C LEU A 56 7.80 7.55 10.04
N SER A 57 7.17 8.08 11.09
CA SER A 57 7.83 8.92 12.08
C SER A 57 8.92 8.15 12.82
N PRO A 58 9.92 8.83 13.44
CA PRO A 58 11.02 8.16 14.14
C PRO A 58 10.53 7.20 15.22
N TYR A 59 9.43 7.55 15.88
CA TYR A 59 8.79 6.73 16.92
C TYR A 59 7.31 6.58 16.62
N ILE A 60 6.82 5.36 16.73
CA ILE A 60 5.41 5.00 16.59
C ILE A 60 4.99 4.28 17.87
N ASP A 61 3.93 4.73 18.51
CA ASP A 61 3.55 4.17 19.82
C ASP A 61 3.21 2.68 19.71
N ARG A 62 2.27 2.33 18.82
CA ARG A 62 1.77 0.95 18.72
C ARG A 62 1.54 0.54 17.27
N VAL A 63 1.99 -0.67 16.93
CA VAL A 63 1.86 -1.26 15.61
C VAL A 63 1.26 -2.66 15.72
N ILE A 64 0.29 -2.98 14.89
CA ILE A 64 -0.11 -4.37 14.60
C ILE A 64 0.42 -4.70 13.20
N CYS A 65 1.25 -5.72 13.08
CA CYS A 65 1.84 -6.14 11.82
C CYS A 65 1.24 -7.48 11.37
N LEU A 66 0.56 -7.48 10.23
CA LEU A 66 -0.19 -8.63 9.73
C LEU A 66 0.66 -9.67 8.98
N ASN A 67 1.96 -9.47 8.84
CA ASN A 67 2.81 -10.29 7.98
C ASN A 67 2.99 -11.75 8.46
N GLN A 68 2.72 -12.03 9.74
CA GLN A 68 2.80 -13.36 10.34
C GLN A 68 1.47 -14.13 10.29
N MET A 69 0.37 -13.47 9.93
CA MET A 69 -0.91 -14.17 9.73
C MET A 69 -0.83 -15.13 8.54
N PRO A 70 -1.63 -16.22 8.53
CA PRO A 70 -1.69 -17.13 7.40
C PRO A 70 -1.96 -16.41 6.09
N LYS A 71 -1.18 -16.72 5.07
CA LYS A 71 -1.38 -16.24 3.70
C LYS A 71 -2.05 -17.34 2.90
N TYR A 72 -3.19 -17.05 2.34
CA TYR A 72 -3.89 -18.00 1.48
C TYR A 72 -4.44 -17.33 0.24
N LEU A 73 -4.53 -18.13 -0.80
CA LEU A 73 -5.18 -17.85 -2.07
C LEU A 73 -5.99 -19.09 -2.43
N ARG A 74 -7.29 -18.94 -2.60
CA ARG A 74 -8.19 -20.01 -3.03
C ARG A 74 -8.80 -19.61 -4.36
N LEU A 75 -8.51 -20.40 -5.38
CA LEU A 75 -9.15 -20.29 -6.68
C LEU A 75 -10.44 -21.11 -6.61
N GLY A 76 -11.58 -20.44 -6.77
CA GLY A 76 -12.89 -21.09 -6.83
C GLY A 76 -13.21 -21.58 -8.24
N LEU A 77 -14.40 -22.15 -8.40
CA LEU A 77 -14.92 -22.53 -9.71
C LEU A 77 -14.97 -21.30 -10.63
N LYS A 78 -14.55 -21.48 -11.87
CA LYS A 78 -14.47 -20.44 -12.92
C LYS A 78 -13.43 -19.35 -12.58
N THR A 79 -13.86 -18.20 -12.02
CA THR A 79 -13.04 -16.98 -11.92
C THR A 79 -13.07 -16.37 -10.53
N GLY A 80 -13.76 -17.01 -9.60
CA GLY A 80 -13.82 -16.55 -8.21
C GLY A 80 -12.49 -16.76 -7.49
N VAL A 81 -12.02 -15.72 -6.78
CA VAL A 81 -10.77 -15.79 -6.01
C VAL A 81 -11.03 -15.25 -4.61
N ILE A 82 -10.64 -16.03 -3.60
CA ILE A 82 -10.62 -15.61 -2.20
C ILE A 82 -9.17 -15.50 -1.76
N VAL A 83 -8.79 -14.37 -1.18
CA VAL A 83 -7.40 -14.10 -0.82
C VAL A 83 -7.28 -13.33 0.48
N SER A 84 -6.31 -13.71 1.32
CA SER A 84 -6.03 -13.01 2.56
C SER A 84 -5.46 -11.60 2.32
N ALA A 85 -5.79 -10.65 3.19
CA ALA A 85 -5.38 -9.26 3.05
C ALA A 85 -3.85 -9.05 3.08
N ASN A 86 -3.11 -9.93 3.76
CA ASN A 86 -1.64 -9.89 3.83
C ASN A 86 -0.94 -10.64 2.67
N TYR A 87 -1.70 -11.19 1.72
CA TYR A 87 -1.14 -11.78 0.50
C TYR A 87 -0.52 -10.71 -0.39
N SER A 88 0.56 -11.04 -1.10
CA SER A 88 1.22 -10.11 -2.02
C SER A 88 0.34 -9.83 -3.25
N LEU A 89 0.13 -8.56 -3.58
CA LEU A 89 -0.58 -8.18 -4.81
C LEU A 89 0.15 -8.71 -6.06
N THR A 90 1.47 -8.59 -6.12
CA THR A 90 2.28 -9.12 -7.24
C THR A 90 2.13 -10.64 -7.37
N SER A 91 2.12 -11.37 -6.25
CA SER A 91 1.96 -12.82 -6.27
C SER A 91 0.55 -13.25 -6.72
N LEU A 92 -0.49 -12.51 -6.32
CA LEU A 92 -1.85 -12.74 -6.82
C LEU A 92 -1.89 -12.58 -8.36
N ILE A 93 -1.34 -11.48 -8.87
CA ILE A 93 -1.34 -11.21 -10.32
C ILE A 93 -0.60 -12.29 -11.11
N LEU A 94 0.55 -12.74 -10.60
CA LEU A 94 1.28 -13.84 -11.24
C LEU A 94 0.46 -15.14 -11.26
N LYS A 95 -0.19 -15.49 -10.14
CA LYS A 95 -1.03 -16.68 -10.04
C LYS A 95 -2.28 -16.61 -10.94
N THR A 96 -2.89 -15.43 -11.09
CA THR A 96 -4.00 -15.26 -12.03
C THR A 96 -3.54 -15.41 -13.49
N ILE A 97 -2.36 -14.84 -13.83
CA ILE A 97 -1.77 -15.00 -15.17
C ILE A 97 -1.46 -16.48 -15.48
N GLU A 98 -0.86 -17.22 -14.52
CA GLU A 98 -0.55 -18.65 -14.64
C GLU A 98 -1.82 -19.51 -14.83
N ALA A 99 -2.97 -19.06 -14.37
CA ALA A 99 -4.26 -19.75 -14.44
C ALA A 99 -5.17 -19.25 -15.59
N ASP A 100 -4.63 -18.46 -16.54
CA ASP A 100 -5.39 -17.85 -17.65
C ASP A 100 -6.60 -17.01 -17.16
N ILE A 101 -6.46 -16.41 -15.99
CA ILE A 101 -7.42 -15.50 -15.39
C ILE A 101 -6.96 -14.08 -15.64
N THR A 102 -7.76 -13.31 -16.38
CA THR A 102 -7.46 -11.94 -16.81
C THR A 102 -8.16 -10.89 -15.96
N GLY A 103 -7.54 -9.70 -15.82
CA GLY A 103 -8.13 -8.54 -15.16
C GLY A 103 -7.13 -7.68 -14.39
N LEU A 104 -6.19 -8.28 -13.66
CA LEU A 104 -5.24 -7.53 -12.83
C LEU A 104 -3.90 -7.24 -13.51
N GLU A 105 -3.67 -7.59 -14.76
CA GLU A 105 -2.39 -7.43 -15.46
C GLU A 105 -1.89 -5.99 -15.47
N GLY A 106 -2.82 -5.03 -15.52
CA GLY A 106 -2.52 -3.59 -15.46
C GLY A 106 -1.88 -3.16 -14.13
N LEU A 107 -2.03 -3.95 -13.07
CA LEU A 107 -1.45 -3.71 -11.75
C LEU A 107 -0.13 -4.46 -11.52
N TYR A 108 0.36 -5.21 -12.51
CA TYR A 108 1.60 -5.98 -12.42
C TYR A 108 2.75 -5.12 -11.86
N GLY A 109 3.47 -5.67 -10.88
CA GLY A 109 4.63 -5.02 -10.26
C GLY A 109 4.31 -3.85 -9.33
N ILE A 110 3.03 -3.59 -8.99
CA ILE A 110 2.70 -2.72 -7.85
C ILE A 110 3.06 -3.48 -6.57
N PRO A 111 3.96 -2.96 -5.73
CA PRO A 111 4.34 -3.65 -4.51
C PRO A 111 3.29 -3.47 -3.43
N GLY A 112 3.24 -4.40 -2.47
CA GLY A 112 2.36 -4.33 -1.31
C GLY A 112 1.44 -5.54 -1.18
N THR A 113 0.47 -5.43 -0.29
CA THR A 113 -0.49 -6.48 0.04
C THR A 113 -1.88 -6.16 -0.49
N ILE A 114 -2.72 -7.16 -0.61
CA ILE A 114 -4.12 -7.03 -1.06
C ILE A 114 -4.88 -6.04 -0.18
N GLY A 115 -4.80 -6.15 1.15
CA GLY A 115 -5.48 -5.22 2.06
C GLY A 115 -5.00 -3.78 1.91
N GLY A 116 -3.67 -3.56 1.76
CA GLY A 116 -3.12 -2.23 1.51
C GLY A 116 -3.55 -1.66 0.15
N ALA A 117 -3.62 -2.51 -0.87
CA ALA A 117 -4.07 -2.14 -2.20
C ALA A 117 -5.56 -1.75 -2.22
N ILE A 118 -6.42 -2.51 -1.52
CA ILE A 118 -7.86 -2.20 -1.39
C ILE A 118 -8.06 -0.92 -0.59
N LEU A 119 -7.36 -0.75 0.54
CA LEU A 119 -7.46 0.45 1.36
C LEU A 119 -7.20 1.73 0.56
N GLY A 120 -6.19 1.70 -0.31
CA GLY A 120 -5.78 2.83 -1.14
C GLY A 120 -6.36 2.82 -2.55
N ASN A 121 -7.25 1.90 -2.91
CA ASN A 121 -7.66 1.65 -4.29
C ASN A 121 -6.48 1.71 -5.26
N ALA A 122 -5.52 0.81 -5.06
CA ALA A 122 -4.29 0.79 -5.84
C ALA A 122 -4.59 0.66 -7.33
N GLY A 123 -3.92 1.46 -8.14
CA GLY A 123 -4.17 1.49 -9.57
C GLY A 123 -2.98 2.00 -10.38
N SER A 124 -3.01 1.71 -11.68
CA SER A 124 -2.03 2.16 -12.66
C SER A 124 -2.72 2.38 -14.00
N GLY A 125 -2.59 3.59 -14.56
CA GLY A 125 -3.38 3.99 -15.74
C GLY A 125 -4.88 3.94 -15.42
N ASN A 126 -5.63 3.20 -16.24
CA ASN A 126 -7.09 3.03 -16.11
C ASN A 126 -7.50 1.79 -15.31
N TYR A 127 -6.54 1.13 -14.63
CA TYR A 127 -6.79 -0.10 -13.87
C TYR A 127 -6.71 0.16 -12.40
N THR A 128 -7.69 -0.36 -11.65
CA THR A 128 -7.73 -0.32 -10.19
C THR A 128 -8.02 -1.70 -9.62
N ILE A 129 -7.61 -1.94 -8.38
CA ILE A 129 -7.91 -3.21 -7.72
C ILE A 129 -9.40 -3.42 -7.50
N SER A 130 -10.17 -2.34 -7.40
CA SER A 130 -11.62 -2.39 -7.24
C SER A 130 -12.36 -2.84 -8.49
N ASP A 131 -11.75 -2.85 -9.69
CA ASP A 131 -12.45 -3.20 -10.93
C ASP A 131 -13.03 -4.62 -10.89
N TYR A 132 -12.34 -5.54 -10.23
CA TYR A 132 -12.73 -6.96 -10.13
C TYR A 132 -13.07 -7.41 -8.70
N LEU A 133 -13.08 -6.48 -7.74
CA LEU A 133 -13.43 -6.77 -6.37
C LEU A 133 -14.94 -7.05 -6.25
N LEU A 134 -15.31 -8.10 -5.52
CA LEU A 134 -16.69 -8.40 -5.14
C LEU A 134 -17.00 -7.91 -3.74
N SER A 135 -16.16 -8.31 -2.79
CA SER A 135 -16.39 -8.01 -1.38
C SER A 135 -15.12 -8.05 -0.57
N VAL A 136 -15.20 -7.46 0.61
CA VAL A 136 -14.13 -7.41 1.61
C VAL A 136 -14.68 -7.84 2.96
N THR A 137 -13.92 -8.65 3.69
CA THR A 137 -14.17 -8.94 5.09
C THR A 137 -13.19 -8.12 5.94
N THR A 138 -13.72 -7.42 6.92
CA THR A 138 -12.93 -6.65 7.89
C THR A 138 -13.23 -7.10 9.30
N ILE A 139 -12.41 -6.65 10.23
CA ILE A 139 -12.64 -6.74 11.67
C ILE A 139 -12.55 -5.33 12.25
N ASP A 140 -13.51 -4.94 13.09
CA ASP A 140 -13.45 -3.67 13.80
C ASP A 140 -12.60 -3.77 15.08
N TYR A 141 -12.43 -2.65 15.76
CA TYR A 141 -11.66 -2.61 17.00
C TYR A 141 -12.39 -3.20 18.22
N ASN A 142 -13.65 -3.67 18.06
CA ASN A 142 -14.35 -4.49 19.05
C ASN A 142 -14.23 -5.99 18.76
N GLY A 143 -13.50 -6.36 17.70
CA GLY A 143 -13.31 -7.75 17.29
C GLY A 143 -14.45 -8.31 16.46
N ILE A 144 -15.39 -7.48 15.99
CA ILE A 144 -16.56 -7.89 15.21
C ILE A 144 -16.21 -7.93 13.74
N LEU A 145 -16.65 -8.98 13.05
CA LEU A 145 -16.49 -9.14 11.60
C LEU A 145 -17.55 -8.32 10.86
N HIS A 146 -17.11 -7.61 9.82
CA HIS A 146 -17.99 -6.90 8.89
C HIS A 146 -17.74 -7.36 7.47
N PHE A 147 -18.80 -7.36 6.65
CA PHE A 147 -18.78 -7.76 5.25
C PHE A 147 -19.25 -6.59 4.41
N TYR A 148 -18.43 -6.20 3.44
CA TYR A 148 -18.70 -5.07 2.55
C TYR A 148 -18.74 -5.55 1.11
N SER A 149 -19.84 -5.23 0.38
CA SER A 149 -19.82 -5.33 -1.08
C SER A 149 -18.92 -4.24 -1.67
N LYS A 150 -18.49 -4.40 -2.91
CA LYS A 150 -17.70 -3.39 -3.63
C LYS A 150 -18.38 -2.02 -3.60
N GLU A 151 -19.69 -1.97 -3.80
CA GLU A 151 -20.48 -0.75 -3.90
C GLU A 151 -20.45 0.03 -2.58
N SER A 152 -20.56 -0.66 -1.45
CA SER A 152 -20.52 -0.05 -0.11
C SER A 152 -19.15 0.52 0.27
N LEU A 153 -18.09 0.15 -0.46
CA LEU A 153 -16.74 0.62 -0.20
C LEU A 153 -16.42 2.01 -0.79
N GLN A 154 -17.32 2.60 -1.56
CA GLN A 154 -17.26 3.98 -2.07
C GLN A 154 -15.87 4.32 -2.66
N PHE A 155 -15.38 3.47 -3.56
CA PHE A 155 -14.05 3.64 -4.15
C PHE A 155 -13.93 4.93 -4.95
N GLY A 156 -12.85 5.64 -4.71
CA GLY A 156 -12.41 6.81 -5.47
C GLY A 156 -10.93 6.71 -5.83
N ARG A 157 -10.40 7.77 -6.46
CA ARG A 157 -8.98 7.82 -6.79
C ARG A 157 -8.12 7.80 -5.53
N ARG A 158 -7.39 6.69 -5.31
CA ARG A 158 -6.55 6.46 -4.12
C ARG A 158 -7.36 6.55 -2.82
N TYR A 159 -8.58 6.06 -2.85
CA TYR A 159 -9.50 6.11 -1.73
C TYR A 159 -10.42 4.89 -1.68
N SER A 160 -10.75 4.46 -0.49
CA SER A 160 -11.90 3.65 -0.11
C SER A 160 -12.41 4.13 1.24
N ILE A 161 -13.71 3.96 1.54
CA ILE A 161 -14.31 4.36 2.83
C ILE A 161 -13.62 3.71 4.03
N LEU A 162 -12.93 2.59 3.82
CA LEU A 162 -12.16 1.91 4.87
C LEU A 162 -11.00 2.75 5.41
N GLN A 163 -10.57 3.82 4.71
CA GLN A 163 -9.58 4.75 5.25
C GLN A 163 -10.10 5.56 6.43
N ASP A 164 -11.42 5.75 6.50
CA ASP A 164 -12.10 6.56 7.53
C ASP A 164 -12.70 5.66 8.63
N LYS A 165 -12.69 4.34 8.42
CA LYS A 165 -13.19 3.36 9.38
C LYS A 165 -12.07 2.86 10.30
N LYS A 166 -12.45 2.52 11.54
CA LYS A 166 -11.56 1.84 12.50
C LYS A 166 -11.66 0.32 12.30
N GLU A 167 -11.21 -0.14 11.14
CA GLU A 167 -11.34 -1.53 10.74
C GLU A 167 -10.06 -2.05 10.08
N ILE A 168 -9.83 -3.34 10.18
CA ILE A 168 -8.68 -4.06 9.64
C ILE A 168 -9.19 -5.01 8.55
N ILE A 169 -8.72 -4.86 7.34
CA ILE A 169 -9.04 -5.78 6.23
C ILE A 169 -8.35 -7.12 6.49
N ILE A 170 -9.10 -8.22 6.41
CA ILE A 170 -8.59 -9.58 6.63
C ILE A 170 -8.68 -10.47 5.40
N GLU A 171 -9.69 -10.31 4.56
CA GLU A 171 -9.93 -11.11 3.36
C GLU A 171 -10.58 -10.27 2.26
N ALA A 172 -10.32 -10.63 1.01
CA ALA A 172 -11.00 -10.07 -0.16
C ALA A 172 -11.48 -11.20 -1.08
N LYS A 173 -12.63 -10.96 -1.73
CA LYS A 173 -13.17 -11.81 -2.79
C LYS A 173 -13.17 -11.03 -4.10
N PHE A 174 -12.67 -11.68 -5.15
CA PHE A 174 -12.65 -11.14 -6.50
C PHE A 174 -13.44 -12.03 -7.45
N ASN A 175 -13.98 -11.41 -8.49
CA ASN A 175 -14.53 -12.12 -9.64
C ASN A 175 -13.82 -11.60 -10.90
N PHE A 176 -12.92 -12.40 -11.40
CA PHE A 176 -12.15 -12.10 -12.60
C PHE A 176 -12.88 -12.61 -13.86
N LYS A 177 -12.21 -12.54 -14.98
CA LYS A 177 -12.69 -13.11 -16.25
C LYS A 177 -11.75 -14.22 -16.68
N THR A 178 -12.29 -15.30 -17.22
CA THR A 178 -11.50 -16.24 -18.03
C THR A 178 -11.21 -15.59 -19.37
N GLY A 179 -10.04 -15.82 -19.92
CA GLY A 179 -9.71 -15.29 -21.24
C GLY A 179 -8.21 -15.24 -21.50
N ILE A 180 -7.89 -14.97 -22.74
CA ILE A 180 -6.50 -14.86 -23.16
C ILE A 180 -5.89 -13.59 -22.53
N ILE A 181 -4.79 -13.76 -21.82
CA ILE A 181 -4.02 -12.65 -21.25
C ILE A 181 -3.58 -11.73 -22.39
N ASN A 182 -3.91 -10.46 -22.30
CA ASN A 182 -3.43 -9.48 -23.27
C ASN A 182 -1.92 -9.28 -23.10
N GLN A 183 -1.13 -10.05 -23.86
CA GLN A 183 0.34 -10.07 -23.78
C GLN A 183 0.95 -8.72 -24.15
N TYR A 184 0.37 -8.00 -25.11
CA TYR A 184 0.85 -6.66 -25.47
C TYR A 184 0.75 -5.71 -24.28
N LYS A 185 -0.41 -5.66 -23.63
CA LYS A 185 -0.66 -4.85 -22.43
C LYS A 185 0.25 -5.26 -21.27
N LEU A 186 0.36 -6.56 -20.99
CA LEU A 186 1.25 -7.07 -19.95
C LEU A 186 2.70 -6.69 -20.20
N ASN A 187 3.18 -6.76 -21.45
CA ASN A 187 4.53 -6.39 -21.82
C ASN A 187 4.77 -4.88 -21.65
N GLN A 188 3.79 -4.04 -21.97
CA GLN A 188 3.90 -2.59 -21.72
C GLN A 188 4.04 -2.30 -20.21
N VAL A 189 3.21 -2.94 -19.38
CA VAL A 189 3.30 -2.76 -17.92
C VAL A 189 4.62 -3.29 -17.38
N LYS A 190 5.10 -4.45 -17.84
CA LYS A 190 6.44 -4.99 -17.49
C LYS A 190 7.55 -4.01 -17.85
N LYS A 191 7.52 -3.44 -19.07
CA LYS A 191 8.48 -2.42 -19.53
C LYS A 191 8.46 -1.17 -18.65
N TYR A 192 7.26 -0.66 -18.32
CA TYR A 192 7.10 0.47 -17.41
C TYR A 192 7.69 0.16 -16.02
N ARG A 193 7.41 -1.01 -15.47
CA ARG A 193 7.91 -1.44 -14.14
C ARG A 193 9.41 -1.68 -14.12
N LYS A 194 9.99 -2.21 -15.20
CA LYS A 194 11.44 -2.35 -15.35
C LYS A 194 12.16 -0.99 -15.24
N ASN A 195 11.52 0.07 -15.75
CA ASN A 195 12.03 1.43 -15.73
C ASN A 195 11.57 2.23 -14.48
N PHE A 196 10.81 1.62 -13.56
CA PHE A 196 10.39 2.28 -12.35
C PHE A 196 11.61 2.54 -11.44
N PRO A 197 11.64 3.66 -10.69
CA PRO A 197 12.78 4.02 -9.86
C PRO A 197 13.18 2.92 -8.89
N LYS A 198 14.43 2.49 -8.95
CA LYS A 198 15.02 1.53 -8.02
C LYS A 198 15.50 2.24 -6.75
N GLY A 199 15.67 1.48 -5.67
CA GLY A 199 16.11 1.98 -4.36
C GLY A 199 14.95 2.23 -3.42
N TYR A 200 15.24 2.73 -2.23
CA TYR A 200 14.23 2.97 -1.21
C TYR A 200 13.29 4.09 -1.63
N ASN A 201 12.01 3.78 -1.80
CA ASN A 201 10.95 4.74 -2.12
C ASN A 201 9.60 4.20 -1.64
N ALA A 202 8.60 5.06 -1.56
CA ALA A 202 7.23 4.70 -1.19
C ALA A 202 6.23 4.86 -2.35
N GLY A 203 6.72 4.72 -3.59
CA GLY A 203 5.89 4.98 -4.77
C GLY A 203 5.64 6.46 -5.00
N GLY A 204 4.49 6.80 -5.54
CA GLY A 204 4.10 8.18 -5.79
C GLY A 204 3.84 8.96 -4.50
N ILE A 205 4.37 10.17 -4.42
CA ILE A 205 4.20 11.04 -3.25
C ILE A 205 2.85 11.78 -3.29
N PHE A 206 2.40 12.20 -4.49
CA PHE A 206 1.20 13.01 -4.67
C PHE A 206 0.16 12.31 -5.55
N LYS A 207 -1.12 12.45 -5.18
CA LYS A 207 -2.27 11.94 -5.95
C LYS A 207 -2.41 12.64 -7.31
N ASN A 208 -2.21 13.96 -7.36
CA ASN A 208 -2.30 14.82 -8.54
C ASN A 208 -0.91 15.10 -9.14
N TRP A 209 -0.14 14.06 -9.39
CA TRP A 209 1.25 14.13 -9.86
C TRP A 209 1.45 14.91 -11.18
N TYR A 210 0.41 15.03 -12.01
CA TYR A 210 0.45 15.80 -13.26
C TYR A 210 0.77 17.28 -13.04
N ALA A 211 0.39 17.83 -11.87
CA ALA A 211 0.71 19.20 -11.47
C ALA A 211 2.23 19.44 -11.29
N LEU A 212 3.04 18.40 -11.22
CA LEU A 212 4.51 18.51 -11.13
C LEU A 212 5.18 18.80 -12.48
N LYS A 213 4.55 18.46 -13.61
CA LYS A 213 5.16 18.50 -14.94
C LYS A 213 5.64 19.90 -15.36
N PRO A 214 4.86 20.97 -15.16
CA PRO A 214 5.31 22.32 -15.54
C PRO A 214 6.59 22.79 -14.83
N TYR A 215 6.87 22.21 -13.66
CA TYR A 215 7.98 22.59 -12.78
C TYR A 215 9.15 21.59 -12.81
N GLU A 216 9.25 20.77 -13.86
CA GLU A 216 10.25 19.69 -13.92
C GLU A 216 11.68 20.20 -13.73
N LYS A 217 12.05 21.31 -14.37
CA LYS A 217 13.40 21.89 -14.30
C LYS A 217 13.76 22.31 -12.87
N GLU A 218 12.87 23.02 -12.20
CA GLU A 218 13.04 23.51 -10.83
C GLU A 218 13.08 22.33 -9.83
N LEU A 219 12.20 21.36 -10.03
CA LEU A 219 12.13 20.19 -9.17
C LEU A 219 13.41 19.35 -9.25
N ARG A 220 14.00 19.20 -10.44
CA ARG A 220 15.26 18.47 -10.61
C ARG A 220 16.45 19.18 -9.96
N ASN A 221 16.36 20.48 -9.75
CA ASN A 221 17.39 21.31 -9.10
C ASN A 221 17.30 21.26 -7.57
N ILE A 222 16.31 20.57 -6.97
CA ILE A 222 16.23 20.41 -5.51
C ILE A 222 17.43 19.62 -5.01
N LYS A 223 18.34 20.29 -4.30
CA LYS A 223 19.51 19.64 -3.68
C LYS A 223 19.13 19.01 -2.34
N SER A 224 19.56 17.75 -2.15
CA SER A 224 19.52 17.04 -0.86
C SER A 224 20.65 16.02 -0.81
N LYS A 225 21.22 15.79 0.38
CA LYS A 225 22.29 14.81 0.60
C LYS A 225 21.78 13.37 0.45
N ASN A 226 20.56 13.12 0.92
CA ASN A 226 20.02 11.75 1.08
C ASN A 226 18.84 11.43 0.17
N LEU A 227 18.25 12.45 -0.48
CA LEU A 227 17.03 12.31 -1.28
C LEU A 227 17.23 12.88 -2.68
N LYS A 228 16.60 12.24 -3.66
CA LYS A 228 16.51 12.78 -5.03
C LYS A 228 15.14 12.52 -5.63
N ILE A 229 14.69 13.45 -6.46
CA ILE A 229 13.49 13.23 -7.27
C ILE A 229 13.82 12.29 -8.43
N SER A 230 12.92 11.37 -8.74
CA SER A 230 13.11 10.43 -9.86
C SER A 230 12.79 11.05 -11.21
N LYS A 231 13.08 10.30 -12.29
CA LYS A 231 12.67 10.72 -13.66
C LYS A 231 11.15 10.88 -13.78
N GLN A 232 10.35 10.13 -13.02
CA GLN A 232 8.88 10.25 -12.99
C GLN A 232 8.36 11.44 -12.17
N LEU A 233 9.22 12.27 -11.60
CA LEU A 233 8.92 13.45 -10.77
C LEU A 233 8.15 13.15 -9.47
N ASN A 234 7.19 12.24 -9.49
CA ASN A 234 6.35 11.91 -8.35
C ASN A 234 6.93 10.87 -7.40
N VAL A 235 8.13 10.35 -7.66
CA VAL A 235 8.80 9.38 -6.79
C VAL A 235 10.07 9.99 -6.22
N VAL A 236 10.16 10.02 -4.90
CA VAL A 236 11.36 10.44 -4.17
C VAL A 236 12.14 9.21 -3.76
N ILE A 237 13.44 9.19 -4.10
CA ILE A 237 14.34 8.08 -3.81
C ILE A 237 15.21 8.48 -2.62
N ASN A 238 15.28 7.60 -1.62
CA ASN A 238 16.15 7.67 -0.46
C ASN A 238 17.38 6.78 -0.68
N ASN A 239 18.58 7.28 -0.38
CA ASN A 239 19.82 6.48 -0.40
C ASN A 239 19.95 5.52 0.81
N GLY A 240 18.91 5.42 1.67
CA GLY A 240 18.87 4.59 2.87
C GLY A 240 19.37 5.28 4.14
N LYS A 241 19.73 6.56 4.06
CA LYS A 241 20.23 7.38 5.18
C LYS A 241 19.27 8.50 5.60
N ALA A 242 18.26 8.84 4.77
CA ALA A 242 17.33 9.91 5.08
C ALA A 242 16.48 9.60 6.32
N THR A 243 16.20 10.63 7.08
CA THR A 243 15.23 10.65 8.17
C THR A 243 13.85 11.05 7.66
N SER A 244 12.80 10.74 8.42
CA SER A 244 11.43 11.19 8.09
C SER A 244 11.33 12.72 8.03
N LYS A 245 12.05 13.44 8.89
CA LYS A 245 12.12 14.92 8.88
C LYS A 245 12.71 15.44 7.56
N GLU A 246 13.79 14.83 7.08
CA GLU A 246 14.38 15.20 5.78
C GLU A 246 13.41 14.95 4.62
N VAL A 247 12.67 13.82 4.64
CA VAL A 247 11.63 13.53 3.63
C VAL A 247 10.52 14.57 3.67
N LEU A 248 9.99 14.91 4.85
CA LEU A 248 8.97 15.94 4.99
C LEU A 248 9.45 17.32 4.50
N ASN A 249 10.68 17.70 4.85
CA ASN A 249 11.28 18.92 4.36
C ASN A 249 11.44 18.92 2.83
N PHE A 250 11.81 17.77 2.24
CA PHE A 250 11.92 17.63 0.80
C PHE A 250 10.55 17.75 0.11
N ILE A 251 9.51 17.11 0.66
CA ILE A 251 8.12 17.25 0.20
C ILE A 251 7.67 18.72 0.28
N ASN A 252 8.00 19.41 1.36
CA ASN A 252 7.64 20.82 1.54
C ASN A 252 8.38 21.73 0.53
N LYS A 253 9.64 21.42 0.17
CA LYS A 253 10.35 22.13 -0.93
C LYS A 253 9.61 21.93 -2.25
N ILE A 254 9.15 20.71 -2.57
CA ILE A 254 8.34 20.45 -3.79
C ILE A 254 7.06 21.30 -3.75
N LYS A 255 6.33 21.29 -2.64
CA LYS A 255 5.08 22.06 -2.47
C LYS A 255 5.28 23.58 -2.60
N LYS A 256 6.46 24.11 -2.25
CA LYS A 256 6.78 25.54 -2.41
C LYS A 256 7.08 25.92 -3.87
N ILE A 257 7.63 25.00 -4.64
CA ILE A 257 7.94 25.23 -6.06
C ILE A 257 6.66 25.14 -6.90
N VAL A 258 5.83 24.15 -6.62
CA VAL A 258 4.56 23.93 -7.34
C VAL A 258 3.49 24.85 -6.77
N LYS A 259 2.96 25.75 -7.61
CA LYS A 259 1.96 26.75 -7.19
C LYS A 259 0.57 26.16 -6.93
N GLU A 260 0.28 25.00 -7.55
CA GLU A 260 -1.02 24.32 -7.38
C GLU A 260 -1.03 23.48 -6.11
N PRO A 261 -2.22 23.27 -5.47
CA PRO A 261 -2.34 22.42 -4.31
C PRO A 261 -1.92 20.98 -4.61
N LEU A 262 -1.00 20.42 -3.81
CA LEU A 262 -0.54 19.03 -3.93
C LEU A 262 -1.11 18.17 -2.80
N PHE A 263 -1.84 17.12 -3.17
CA PHE A 263 -2.48 16.17 -2.25
C PHE A 263 -1.60 14.93 -2.07
N LEU A 264 -1.24 14.61 -0.83
CA LEU A 264 -0.40 13.45 -0.53
C LEU A 264 -1.12 12.13 -0.85
N GLU A 265 -0.41 11.23 -1.54
CA GLU A 265 -0.78 9.81 -1.70
C GLU A 265 -0.15 8.97 -0.58
N ILE A 266 1.11 9.26 -0.23
CA ILE A 266 1.82 8.60 0.86
C ILE A 266 1.15 8.89 2.21
N LYS A 267 1.00 7.87 3.05
CA LYS A 267 0.47 8.00 4.41
C LYS A 267 1.59 8.31 5.40
N ILE A 268 1.46 9.41 6.12
CA ILE A 268 2.39 9.78 7.21
C ILE A 268 1.88 9.13 8.49
N ILE A 269 2.75 8.38 9.18
CA ILE A 269 2.41 7.56 10.33
C ILE A 269 3.28 7.99 11.54
N GLY A 270 2.61 8.37 12.63
CA GLY A 270 3.23 8.78 13.89
C GLY A 270 2.53 9.93 14.57
#